data_2cec32d272b1b8917b053d1f7dbd3d89
#
_entry.id   2cec32d272b1b8917b053d1f7dbd3d89
#
_cell.length_a   1.000
_cell.length_b   1.000
_cell.length_c   1.000
_cell.angle_alpha   90.00
_cell.angle_beta   90.00
_cell.angle_gamma   90.00
#
_symmetry.space_group_name_H-M   'P 1'
#
loop_
_entity.id
_entity.type
_entity.pdbx_description
1 polymer ?
#
loop_
_entity_poly.entity_id
_entity_poly.type
_entity_poly.pdbx_seq_one_letter_code
_entity_poly.pdbx_strand_id
1 'polypeptide(L)'
;MSEPNATQVEYWNTAAGPTWASLQGPLDRQLAPLGRAAMAALAPQPGERILDIGCGAGETSLELAKAVGPGGEVTGVDISRPLLEVARRRAEGLRGLAFIEGDAQVQAFAPASFDAVFSRFGVMFFADPEAAFANIRKALKPGGRLAFVCWRTPVENPIMMGPMMAAAQHLPTPPPPVPGAPGPFAFADPERVRGILSAAGFADVGIAPLDLPIGGGGLEDALELALKVGPLGSLLREHPDKRDIAIGAVRALLAQHEGPDGVKLGSATWIVTARG
;
A
#
# COMPACT_ATOMS: atom_id res chain seq x y z
N MET A 1 -10.90 4.55 26.22
CA MET A 1 -10.70 3.45 25.23
C MET A 1 -9.67 3.96 24.25
N SER A 2 -8.59 3.24 23.97
CA SER A 2 -7.63 3.61 22.94
C SER A 2 -8.36 3.60 21.58
N GLU A 3 -8.06 4.58 20.72
CA GLU A 3 -8.58 4.59 19.35
C GLU A 3 -8.20 3.30 18.63
N PRO A 4 -9.11 2.70 17.84
CA PRO A 4 -8.75 1.60 16.95
C PRO A 4 -7.55 2.05 16.09
N ASN A 5 -6.63 1.17 15.75
CA ASN A 5 -5.44 1.49 14.98
C ASN A 5 -4.42 2.48 15.61
N ALA A 6 -4.49 2.82 16.90
CA ALA A 6 -3.58 3.78 17.53
C ALA A 6 -2.09 3.48 17.24
N THR A 7 -1.71 2.20 17.29
CA THR A 7 -0.34 1.77 16.96
C THR A 7 0.04 2.06 15.51
N GLN A 8 -0.87 1.87 14.56
CA GLN A 8 -0.64 2.20 13.14
C GLN A 8 -0.58 3.71 12.93
N VAL A 9 -1.46 4.47 13.60
CA VAL A 9 -1.42 5.94 13.57
C VAL A 9 -0.07 6.45 14.07
N GLU A 10 0.43 5.95 15.18
CA GLU A 10 1.75 6.31 15.70
C GLU A 10 2.86 5.94 14.71
N TYR A 11 2.89 4.69 14.23
CA TYR A 11 3.92 4.19 13.31
C TYR A 11 3.99 5.01 12.02
N TRP A 12 2.85 5.30 11.39
CA TRP A 12 2.78 6.05 10.13
C TRP A 12 2.99 7.55 10.30
N ASN A 13 2.95 8.10 11.52
CA ASN A 13 3.24 9.51 11.77
C ASN A 13 4.65 9.77 12.32
N THR A 14 5.33 8.76 12.85
CA THR A 14 6.65 8.93 13.48
C THR A 14 7.76 8.18 12.75
N ALA A 15 7.59 6.90 12.50
CA ALA A 15 8.65 6.04 11.97
C ALA A 15 8.60 5.90 10.44
N ALA A 16 7.49 5.44 9.89
CA ALA A 16 7.39 5.11 8.46
C ALA A 16 7.02 6.31 7.59
N GLY A 17 6.03 7.10 7.98
CA GLY A 17 5.49 8.18 7.16
C GLY A 17 6.53 9.19 6.69
N PRO A 18 7.38 9.77 7.56
CA PRO A 18 8.42 10.70 7.13
C PRO A 18 9.40 10.07 6.13
N THR A 19 9.77 8.81 6.34
CA THR A 19 10.65 8.06 5.43
C THR A 19 9.99 7.86 4.07
N TRP A 20 8.74 7.40 4.05
CA TRP A 20 7.98 7.19 2.82
C TRP A 20 7.74 8.50 2.08
N ALA A 21 7.47 9.59 2.79
CA ALA A 21 7.31 10.93 2.20
C ALA A 21 8.61 11.40 1.52
N SER A 22 9.77 11.15 2.13
CA SER A 22 11.07 11.51 1.54
C SER A 22 11.44 10.66 0.32
N LEU A 23 10.94 9.43 0.24
CA LEU A 23 11.19 8.46 -0.84
C LEU A 23 10.01 8.34 -1.81
N GLN A 24 9.07 9.30 -1.79
CA GLN A 24 7.84 9.24 -2.57
C GLN A 24 8.07 8.93 -4.05
N GLY A 25 9.01 9.61 -4.71
CA GLY A 25 9.27 9.41 -6.14
C GLY A 25 9.72 7.98 -6.51
N PRO A 26 10.79 7.44 -5.89
CA PRO A 26 11.20 6.04 -6.07
C PRO A 26 10.10 5.03 -5.71
N LEU A 27 9.34 5.25 -4.62
CA LEU A 27 8.24 4.37 -4.23
C LEU A 27 7.10 4.37 -5.24
N ASP A 28 6.72 5.54 -5.75
CA ASP A 28 5.70 5.64 -6.79
C ASP A 28 6.12 4.85 -8.03
N ARG A 29 7.37 5.03 -8.52
CA ARG A 29 7.87 4.27 -9.67
C ARG A 29 7.83 2.76 -9.43
N GLN A 30 8.25 2.31 -8.24
CA GLN A 30 8.27 0.90 -7.90
C GLN A 30 6.85 0.29 -7.85
N LEU A 31 5.89 0.98 -7.25
CA LEU A 31 4.56 0.45 -6.96
C LEU A 31 3.52 0.77 -8.06
N ALA A 32 3.80 1.71 -8.96
CA ALA A 32 2.87 2.13 -10.01
C ALA A 32 2.35 0.97 -10.88
N PRO A 33 3.15 -0.01 -11.33
CA PRO A 33 2.63 -1.11 -12.15
C PRO A 33 1.53 -1.90 -11.46
N LEU A 34 1.68 -2.15 -10.15
CA LEU A 34 0.71 -2.88 -9.33
C LEU A 34 -0.55 -2.05 -9.10
N GLY A 35 -0.39 -0.76 -8.80
CA GLY A 35 -1.51 0.18 -8.65
C GLY A 35 -2.33 0.30 -9.92
N ARG A 36 -1.69 0.42 -11.08
CA ARG A 36 -2.37 0.49 -12.39
C ARG A 36 -3.14 -0.78 -12.72
N ALA A 37 -2.61 -1.95 -12.39
CA ALA A 37 -3.33 -3.21 -12.59
C ALA A 37 -4.61 -3.28 -11.74
N ALA A 38 -4.54 -2.88 -10.47
CA ALA A 38 -5.72 -2.81 -9.61
C ALA A 38 -6.72 -1.73 -10.08
N MET A 39 -6.22 -0.59 -10.56
CA MET A 39 -7.07 0.48 -11.12
C MET A 39 -7.77 0.02 -12.41
N ALA A 40 -7.09 -0.74 -13.27
CA ALA A 40 -7.71 -1.35 -14.44
C ALA A 40 -8.82 -2.33 -14.05
N ALA A 41 -8.64 -3.11 -12.97
CA ALA A 41 -9.68 -4.00 -12.45
C ALA A 41 -10.87 -3.23 -11.83
N LEU A 42 -10.65 -2.06 -11.22
CA LEU A 42 -11.71 -1.16 -10.75
C LEU A 42 -12.51 -0.59 -11.92
N ALA A 43 -11.87 -0.36 -13.06
CA ALA A 43 -12.44 0.26 -14.27
C ALA A 43 -13.17 1.60 -13.97
N PRO A 44 -12.46 2.62 -13.46
CA PRO A 44 -13.06 3.92 -13.13
C PRO A 44 -13.69 4.55 -14.37
N GLN A 45 -14.88 5.16 -14.18
CA GLN A 45 -15.63 5.79 -15.28
C GLN A 45 -15.61 7.32 -15.14
N PRO A 46 -15.69 8.06 -16.26
CA PRO A 46 -15.83 9.51 -16.22
C PRO A 46 -17.03 9.96 -15.37
N GLY A 47 -16.83 10.96 -14.53
CA GLY A 47 -17.86 11.51 -13.66
C GLY A 47 -18.08 10.77 -12.33
N GLU A 48 -17.39 9.67 -12.08
CA GLU A 48 -17.53 8.91 -10.83
C GLU A 48 -16.93 9.63 -9.62
N ARG A 49 -17.47 9.30 -8.47
CA ARG A 49 -16.92 9.66 -7.15
C ARG A 49 -16.21 8.44 -6.56
N ILE A 50 -14.90 8.55 -6.35
CA ILE A 50 -14.06 7.44 -5.90
C ILE A 50 -13.42 7.77 -4.55
N LEU A 51 -13.42 6.79 -3.64
CA LEU A 51 -12.71 6.84 -2.37
C LEU A 51 -11.41 6.02 -2.48
N ASP A 52 -10.26 6.64 -2.22
CA ASP A 52 -8.93 6.01 -2.25
C ASP A 52 -8.45 5.80 -0.81
N ILE A 53 -8.44 4.54 -0.34
CA ILE A 53 -8.13 4.15 1.03
C ILE A 53 -6.62 3.90 1.19
N GLY A 54 -6.00 4.58 2.17
CA GLY A 54 -4.56 4.54 2.36
C GLY A 54 -3.84 5.20 1.18
N CYS A 55 -4.30 6.39 0.80
CA CYS A 55 -3.84 7.10 -0.40
C CYS A 55 -2.38 7.55 -0.34
N GLY A 56 -1.76 7.56 0.83
CA GLY A 56 -0.37 7.93 1.06
C GLY A 56 -0.02 9.30 0.49
N ALA A 57 1.03 9.35 -0.33
CA ALA A 57 1.49 10.57 -1.02
C ALA A 57 0.64 10.95 -2.25
N GLY A 58 -0.52 10.31 -2.44
CA GLY A 58 -1.55 10.71 -3.39
C GLY A 58 -1.33 10.27 -4.85
N GLU A 59 -0.38 9.40 -5.16
CA GLU A 59 -0.14 8.99 -6.56
C GLU A 59 -1.38 8.35 -7.18
N THR A 60 -1.97 7.37 -6.51
CA THR A 60 -3.19 6.67 -6.97
C THR A 60 -4.38 7.61 -7.07
N SER A 61 -4.54 8.51 -6.09
CA SER A 61 -5.60 9.52 -6.12
C SER A 61 -5.48 10.46 -7.33
N LEU A 62 -4.26 10.86 -7.68
CA LEU A 62 -3.98 11.68 -8.87
C LEU A 62 -4.30 10.93 -10.18
N GLU A 63 -3.95 9.64 -10.27
CA GLU A 63 -4.27 8.81 -11.43
C GLU A 63 -5.78 8.57 -11.54
N LEU A 64 -6.47 8.29 -10.44
CA LEU A 64 -7.93 8.18 -10.39
C LEU A 64 -8.62 9.49 -10.81
N ALA A 65 -8.14 10.64 -10.32
CA ALA A 65 -8.70 11.95 -10.70
C ALA A 65 -8.59 12.21 -12.21
N LYS A 66 -7.50 11.80 -12.83
CA LYS A 66 -7.35 11.86 -14.30
C LYS A 66 -8.36 10.94 -15.00
N ALA A 67 -8.58 9.74 -14.47
CA ALA A 67 -9.47 8.75 -15.06
C ALA A 67 -10.94 9.17 -14.99
N VAL A 68 -11.39 9.73 -13.86
CA VAL A 68 -12.78 10.20 -13.71
C VAL A 68 -13.05 11.54 -14.40
N GLY A 69 -12.00 12.30 -14.71
CA GLY A 69 -12.09 13.57 -15.46
C GLY A 69 -12.78 14.71 -14.70
N PRO A 70 -13.07 15.84 -15.38
CA PRO A 70 -13.49 17.09 -14.72
C PRO A 70 -14.88 17.05 -14.06
N GLY A 71 -15.69 16.02 -14.37
CA GLY A 71 -17.01 15.81 -13.74
C GLY A 71 -16.99 14.84 -12.57
N GLY A 72 -15.85 14.20 -12.32
CA GLY A 72 -15.68 13.24 -11.23
C GLY A 72 -15.01 13.83 -10.00
N GLU A 73 -15.04 13.10 -8.92
CA GLU A 73 -14.43 13.47 -7.65
C GLU A 73 -13.64 12.30 -7.07
N VAL A 74 -12.46 12.58 -6.51
CA VAL A 74 -11.66 11.59 -5.76
C VAL A 74 -11.41 12.11 -4.35
N THR A 75 -11.68 11.28 -3.36
CA THR A 75 -11.36 11.54 -1.97
C THR A 75 -10.31 10.53 -1.52
N GLY A 76 -9.08 10.99 -1.26
CA GLY A 76 -8.04 10.19 -0.62
C GLY A 76 -8.15 10.26 0.90
N VAL A 77 -8.06 9.13 1.59
CA VAL A 77 -8.01 9.08 3.05
C VAL A 77 -6.75 8.33 3.50
N ASP A 78 -6.04 8.89 4.48
CA ASP A 78 -4.86 8.29 5.07
C ASP A 78 -4.70 8.74 6.53
N ILE A 79 -4.05 7.93 7.36
CA ILE A 79 -3.73 8.26 8.76
C ILE A 79 -2.41 9.03 8.90
N SER A 80 -1.60 9.07 7.85
CA SER A 80 -0.25 9.64 7.86
C SER A 80 -0.26 11.11 7.43
N ARG A 81 -0.07 12.03 8.37
CA ARG A 81 0.10 13.47 8.08
C ARG A 81 1.27 13.75 7.14
N PRO A 82 2.48 13.19 7.35
CA PRO A 82 3.61 13.45 6.46
C PRO A 82 3.33 13.08 5.00
N LEU A 83 2.62 11.98 4.76
CA LEU A 83 2.23 11.57 3.42
C LEU A 83 1.15 12.46 2.84
N LEU A 84 0.12 12.80 3.63
CA LEU A 84 -0.96 13.71 3.20
C LEU A 84 -0.47 15.12 2.88
N GLU A 85 0.57 15.60 3.57
CA GLU A 85 1.22 16.88 3.21
C GLU A 85 1.84 16.83 1.81
N VAL A 86 2.47 15.71 1.45
CA VAL A 86 2.98 15.49 0.08
C VAL A 86 1.81 15.43 -0.90
N ALA A 87 0.77 14.65 -0.59
CA ALA A 87 -0.40 14.48 -1.45
C ALA A 87 -1.08 15.82 -1.74
N ARG A 88 -1.29 16.65 -0.72
CA ARG A 88 -1.91 17.99 -0.86
C ARG A 88 -1.08 18.92 -1.73
N ARG A 89 0.25 18.95 -1.56
CA ARG A 89 1.13 19.74 -2.43
C ARG A 89 1.07 19.30 -3.89
N ARG A 90 1.01 17.98 -4.13
CA ARG A 90 0.93 17.41 -5.50
C ARG A 90 -0.41 17.71 -6.17
N ALA A 91 -1.45 17.88 -5.40
CA ALA A 91 -2.81 18.19 -5.88
C ALA A 91 -3.11 19.70 -5.96
N GLU A 92 -2.15 20.55 -5.63
CA GLU A 92 -2.36 22.01 -5.65
C GLU A 92 -2.83 22.49 -7.02
N GLY A 93 -3.94 23.23 -7.03
CA GLY A 93 -4.57 23.71 -8.27
C GLY A 93 -5.46 22.70 -8.99
N LEU A 94 -5.50 21.43 -8.59
CA LEU A 94 -6.40 20.42 -9.17
C LEU A 94 -7.80 20.55 -8.54
N ARG A 95 -8.83 20.39 -9.37
CA ARG A 95 -10.23 20.33 -8.93
C ARG A 95 -10.71 18.88 -8.87
N GLY A 96 -11.69 18.60 -8.01
CA GLY A 96 -12.27 17.26 -7.89
C GLY A 96 -11.40 16.25 -7.13
N LEU A 97 -10.33 16.72 -6.45
CA LEU A 97 -9.45 15.89 -5.63
C LEU A 97 -9.29 16.49 -4.24
N ALA A 98 -9.61 15.71 -3.22
CA ALA A 98 -9.51 16.10 -1.81
C ALA A 98 -8.81 15.02 -0.97
N PHE A 99 -8.16 15.43 0.13
CA PHE A 99 -7.48 14.53 1.06
C PHE A 99 -7.96 14.75 2.49
N ILE A 100 -8.33 13.64 3.15
CA ILE A 100 -8.81 13.57 4.53
C ILE A 100 -7.77 12.84 5.37
N GLU A 101 -7.38 13.45 6.51
CA GLU A 101 -6.66 12.73 7.55
C GLU A 101 -7.68 11.95 8.39
N GLY A 102 -7.58 10.63 8.39
CA GLY A 102 -8.51 9.80 9.14
C GLY A 102 -8.23 8.32 8.99
N ASP A 103 -8.66 7.55 9.99
CA ASP A 103 -8.68 6.11 9.95
C ASP A 103 -9.94 5.62 9.24
N ALA A 104 -9.81 5.04 8.05
CA ALA A 104 -10.92 4.54 7.26
C ALA A 104 -11.76 3.46 7.97
N GLN A 105 -11.20 2.79 9.00
CA GLN A 105 -11.94 1.83 9.82
C GLN A 105 -13.11 2.49 10.57
N VAL A 106 -12.93 3.74 11.02
CA VAL A 106 -13.89 4.46 11.88
C VAL A 106 -14.31 5.82 11.33
N GLN A 107 -13.68 6.28 10.24
CA GLN A 107 -14.01 7.55 9.59
C GLN A 107 -15.48 7.59 9.19
N ALA A 108 -16.19 8.64 9.59
CA ALA A 108 -17.56 8.86 9.15
C ALA A 108 -17.56 9.32 7.68
N PHE A 109 -17.87 8.40 6.78
CA PHE A 109 -18.17 8.71 5.38
C PHE A 109 -19.68 8.91 5.20
N ALA A 110 -20.07 9.81 4.30
CA ALA A 110 -21.48 9.95 3.94
C ALA A 110 -21.97 8.62 3.28
N PRO A 111 -23.09 8.04 3.74
CA PRO A 111 -23.62 6.80 3.17
C PRO A 111 -23.92 6.92 1.67
N ALA A 112 -23.72 5.86 0.92
CA ALA A 112 -24.03 5.74 -0.51
C ALA A 112 -23.52 6.94 -1.34
N SER A 113 -22.31 7.43 -1.03
CA SER A 113 -21.76 8.64 -1.66
C SER A 113 -20.68 8.35 -2.72
N PHE A 114 -20.13 7.15 -2.78
CA PHE A 114 -19.08 6.78 -3.72
C PHE A 114 -19.54 5.70 -4.70
N ASP A 115 -19.17 5.85 -5.95
CA ASP A 115 -19.41 4.87 -7.02
C ASP A 115 -18.41 3.70 -6.93
N ALA A 116 -17.20 4.00 -6.46
CA ALA A 116 -16.15 3.01 -6.32
C ALA A 116 -15.21 3.33 -5.13
N VAL A 117 -14.56 2.27 -4.64
CA VAL A 117 -13.49 2.35 -3.63
C VAL A 117 -12.24 1.68 -4.18
N PHE A 118 -11.11 2.30 -3.97
CA PHE A 118 -9.80 1.83 -4.38
C PHE A 118 -8.84 1.75 -3.19
N SER A 119 -7.85 0.85 -3.25
CA SER A 119 -6.69 0.90 -2.36
C SER A 119 -5.47 0.24 -2.98
N ARG A 120 -4.31 0.89 -2.85
CA ARG A 120 -3.03 0.26 -3.13
C ARG A 120 -2.29 0.03 -1.82
N PHE A 121 -2.32 -1.21 -1.31
CA PHE A 121 -1.64 -1.66 -0.10
C PHE A 121 -2.08 -1.00 1.23
N GLY A 122 -3.09 -0.12 1.25
CA GLY A 122 -3.54 0.56 2.47
C GLY A 122 -4.37 -0.34 3.39
N VAL A 123 -5.23 -1.18 2.82
CA VAL A 123 -6.23 -1.97 3.58
C VAL A 123 -5.64 -3.09 4.44
N MET A 124 -4.37 -3.45 4.26
CA MET A 124 -3.70 -4.50 5.03
C MET A 124 -3.36 -4.08 6.47
N PHE A 125 -3.52 -2.81 6.80
CA PHE A 125 -3.11 -2.23 8.08
C PHE A 125 -4.26 -1.97 9.05
N PHE A 126 -5.46 -2.41 8.74
CA PHE A 126 -6.61 -2.32 9.65
C PHE A 126 -6.43 -3.24 10.88
N ALA A 127 -6.71 -2.71 12.07
CA ALA A 127 -6.74 -3.49 13.31
C ALA A 127 -7.92 -4.47 13.31
N ASP A 128 -9.08 -4.03 12.81
CA ASP A 128 -10.27 -4.84 12.58
C ASP A 128 -10.73 -4.68 11.11
N PRO A 129 -10.25 -5.56 10.22
CA PRO A 129 -10.57 -5.44 8.81
C PRO A 129 -12.06 -5.68 8.49
N GLU A 130 -12.78 -6.49 9.26
CA GLU A 130 -14.22 -6.70 9.04
C GLU A 130 -15.02 -5.42 9.34
N ALA A 131 -14.73 -4.78 10.47
CA ALA A 131 -15.33 -3.49 10.81
C ALA A 131 -14.96 -2.40 9.79
N ALA A 132 -13.70 -2.37 9.34
CA ALA A 132 -13.24 -1.40 8.35
C ALA A 132 -13.97 -1.57 7.01
N PHE A 133 -14.03 -2.78 6.47
CA PHE A 133 -14.74 -3.03 5.21
C PHE A 133 -16.27 -2.84 5.35
N ALA A 134 -16.87 -3.15 6.49
CA ALA A 134 -18.28 -2.84 6.74
C ALA A 134 -18.54 -1.31 6.74
N ASN A 135 -17.63 -0.52 7.29
CA ASN A 135 -17.70 0.94 7.24
C ASN A 135 -17.54 1.46 5.80
N ILE A 136 -16.53 0.96 5.07
CA ILE A 136 -16.27 1.32 3.66
C ILE A 136 -17.48 0.96 2.79
N ARG A 137 -18.09 -0.21 3.00
CA ARG A 137 -19.28 -0.64 2.24
C ARG A 137 -20.45 0.30 2.41
N LYS A 138 -20.69 0.85 3.61
CA LYS A 138 -21.76 1.85 3.84
C LYS A 138 -21.56 3.11 3.01
N ALA A 139 -20.32 3.48 2.71
CA ALA A 139 -19.99 4.63 1.89
C ALA A 139 -20.23 4.38 0.39
N LEU A 140 -20.22 3.13 -0.06
CA LEU A 140 -20.52 2.77 -1.45
C LEU A 140 -22.02 2.90 -1.75
N LYS A 141 -22.32 3.41 -2.93
CA LYS A 141 -23.65 3.33 -3.53
C LYS A 141 -24.06 1.86 -3.75
N PRO A 142 -25.37 1.54 -3.78
CA PRO A 142 -25.80 0.20 -4.18
C PRO A 142 -25.19 -0.22 -5.52
N GLY A 143 -24.56 -1.41 -5.55
CA GLY A 143 -23.84 -1.91 -6.73
C GLY A 143 -22.48 -1.24 -6.99
N GLY A 144 -22.04 -0.38 -6.10
CA GLY A 144 -20.71 0.22 -6.17
C GLY A 144 -19.59 -0.82 -6.16
N ARG A 145 -18.40 -0.44 -6.64
CA ARG A 145 -17.27 -1.35 -6.85
C ARG A 145 -16.17 -1.12 -5.84
N LEU A 146 -15.50 -2.21 -5.45
CA LEU A 146 -14.25 -2.18 -4.69
C LEU A 146 -13.17 -2.84 -5.53
N ALA A 147 -11.98 -2.24 -5.59
CA ALA A 147 -10.78 -2.95 -6.01
C ALA A 147 -9.58 -2.52 -5.17
N PHE A 148 -8.74 -3.48 -4.83
CA PHE A 148 -7.47 -3.20 -4.17
C PHE A 148 -6.38 -4.20 -4.57
N VAL A 149 -5.13 -3.82 -4.32
CA VAL A 149 -3.98 -4.70 -4.41
C VAL A 149 -3.39 -4.91 -3.03
N CYS A 150 -3.04 -6.17 -2.71
CA CYS A 150 -2.35 -6.55 -1.48
C CYS A 150 -1.27 -7.60 -1.76
N TRP A 151 -0.28 -7.71 -0.85
CA TRP A 151 0.81 -8.67 -1.01
C TRP A 151 0.35 -10.11 -0.73
N ARG A 152 0.89 -11.03 -1.52
CA ARG A 152 0.88 -12.47 -1.23
C ARG A 152 1.91 -12.79 -0.15
N THR A 153 2.25 -14.07 0.02
CA THR A 153 3.15 -14.51 1.09
C THR A 153 4.56 -13.91 0.98
N PRO A 154 5.30 -13.76 2.10
CA PRO A 154 6.66 -13.26 2.08
C PRO A 154 7.59 -14.01 1.11
N VAL A 155 7.48 -15.34 1.06
CA VAL A 155 8.35 -16.17 0.23
C VAL A 155 8.17 -15.96 -1.28
N GLU A 156 7.01 -15.44 -1.68
CA GLU A 156 6.69 -15.11 -3.07
C GLU A 156 7.12 -13.70 -3.46
N ASN A 157 7.66 -12.92 -2.53
CA ASN A 157 7.99 -11.50 -2.71
C ASN A 157 9.50 -11.21 -2.56
N PRO A 158 10.34 -11.60 -3.54
CA PRO A 158 11.76 -11.28 -3.55
C PRO A 158 12.08 -9.80 -3.38
N ILE A 159 11.24 -8.90 -3.90
CA ILE A 159 11.40 -7.45 -3.75
C ILE A 159 11.46 -7.00 -2.28
N MET A 160 10.73 -7.66 -1.41
CA MET A 160 10.68 -7.35 0.02
C MET A 160 11.63 -8.22 0.84
N MET A 161 11.71 -9.51 0.53
CA MET A 161 12.45 -10.47 1.33
C MET A 161 13.89 -10.67 0.88
N GLY A 162 14.21 -10.41 -0.39
CA GLY A 162 15.57 -10.55 -0.91
C GLY A 162 16.60 -9.73 -0.15
N PRO A 163 16.41 -8.43 0.03
CA PRO A 163 17.30 -7.59 0.85
C PRO A 163 17.45 -8.07 2.30
N MET A 164 16.33 -8.49 2.91
CA MET A 164 16.34 -9.06 4.27
C MET A 164 17.16 -10.35 4.33
N MET A 165 16.96 -11.27 3.39
CA MET A 165 17.69 -12.54 3.33
C MET A 165 19.18 -12.34 3.05
N ALA A 166 19.54 -11.39 2.19
CA ALA A 166 20.94 -11.05 1.94
C ALA A 166 21.64 -10.51 3.22
N ALA A 167 20.93 -9.70 3.99
CA ALA A 167 21.44 -9.15 5.26
C ALA A 167 21.40 -10.15 6.43
N ALA A 168 20.52 -11.17 6.38
CA ALA A 168 20.28 -12.12 7.47
C ALA A 168 21.52 -12.92 7.92
N GLN A 169 22.52 -13.07 7.04
CA GLN A 169 23.79 -13.71 7.41
C GLN A 169 24.63 -12.86 8.39
N HIS A 170 24.30 -11.58 8.51
CA HIS A 170 25.05 -10.61 9.31
C HIS A 170 24.24 -9.99 10.44
N LEU A 171 22.90 -10.13 10.40
CA LEU A 171 21.96 -9.55 11.35
C LEU A 171 21.16 -10.64 12.06
N PRO A 172 20.68 -10.39 13.28
CA PRO A 172 19.76 -11.30 13.95
C PRO A 172 18.49 -11.50 13.13
N THR A 173 17.94 -12.71 13.16
CA THR A 173 16.64 -12.99 12.56
C THR A 173 15.55 -12.29 13.38
N PRO A 174 14.71 -11.43 12.77
CA PRO A 174 13.58 -10.84 13.48
C PRO A 174 12.58 -11.92 13.89
N PRO A 175 11.79 -11.71 14.96
CA PRO A 175 10.72 -12.62 15.31
C PRO A 175 9.74 -12.76 14.15
N PRO A 176 9.12 -13.94 13.97
CA PRO A 176 8.13 -14.14 12.93
C PRO A 176 6.94 -13.19 13.14
N PRO A 177 6.33 -12.68 12.08
CA PRO A 177 5.15 -11.83 12.19
C PRO A 177 4.00 -12.61 12.84
N VAL A 178 3.21 -11.92 13.67
CA VAL A 178 2.01 -12.51 14.28
C VAL A 178 0.96 -12.73 13.17
N PRO A 179 0.46 -13.95 12.99
CA PRO A 179 -0.55 -14.23 11.97
C PRO A 179 -1.78 -13.32 12.11
N GLY A 180 -2.19 -12.69 11.02
CA GLY A 180 -3.35 -11.80 10.99
C GLY A 180 -3.18 -10.42 11.62
N ALA A 181 -2.02 -10.11 12.20
CA ALA A 181 -1.72 -8.76 12.65
C ALA A 181 -1.64 -7.78 11.47
N PRO A 182 -2.01 -6.50 11.68
CA PRO A 182 -1.86 -5.46 10.67
C PRO A 182 -0.44 -5.38 10.12
N GLY A 183 -0.31 -5.39 8.79
CA GLY A 183 1.00 -5.36 8.15
C GLY A 183 0.97 -5.82 6.70
N PRO A 184 2.11 -5.78 6.00
CA PRO A 184 2.17 -6.05 4.57
C PRO A 184 1.56 -7.39 4.15
N PHE A 185 1.67 -8.42 4.99
CA PHE A 185 1.24 -9.78 4.68
C PHE A 185 -0.06 -10.20 5.40
N ALA A 186 -0.80 -9.24 5.99
CA ALA A 186 -2.05 -9.53 6.70
C ALA A 186 -3.13 -10.16 5.78
N PHE A 187 -3.05 -9.89 4.48
CA PHE A 187 -3.97 -10.35 3.44
C PHE A 187 -3.33 -11.34 2.45
N ALA A 188 -2.26 -12.01 2.87
CA ALA A 188 -1.56 -12.99 2.02
C ALA A 188 -2.43 -14.22 1.69
N ASP A 189 -3.29 -14.65 2.63
CA ASP A 189 -4.23 -15.74 2.44
C ASP A 189 -5.51 -15.25 1.74
N PRO A 190 -5.81 -15.70 0.50
CA PRO A 190 -6.97 -15.27 -0.25
C PRO A 190 -8.30 -15.70 0.39
N GLU A 191 -8.34 -16.83 1.11
CA GLU A 191 -9.57 -17.27 1.77
C GLU A 191 -9.89 -16.39 2.98
N ARG A 192 -8.87 -15.93 3.72
CA ARG A 192 -9.05 -14.91 4.74
C ARG A 192 -9.64 -13.62 4.16
N VAL A 193 -9.09 -13.14 3.03
CA VAL A 193 -9.60 -11.92 2.35
C VAL A 193 -11.05 -12.11 1.94
N ARG A 194 -11.39 -13.26 1.35
CA ARG A 194 -12.76 -13.59 0.96
C ARG A 194 -13.70 -13.60 2.17
N GLY A 195 -13.30 -14.21 3.28
CA GLY A 195 -14.07 -14.26 4.53
C GLY A 195 -14.36 -12.87 5.08
N ILE A 196 -13.33 -12.01 5.18
CA ILE A 196 -13.45 -10.62 5.65
C ILE A 196 -14.46 -9.84 4.79
N LEU A 197 -14.32 -9.87 3.47
CA LEU A 197 -15.21 -9.14 2.57
C LEU A 197 -16.65 -9.66 2.62
N SER A 198 -16.83 -10.97 2.68
CA SER A 198 -18.15 -11.59 2.81
C SER A 198 -18.81 -11.23 4.16
N ALA A 199 -18.08 -11.27 5.27
CA ALA A 199 -18.56 -10.86 6.59
C ALA A 199 -18.95 -9.36 6.61
N ALA A 200 -18.21 -8.51 5.90
CA ALA A 200 -18.54 -7.09 5.71
C ALA A 200 -19.73 -6.85 4.76
N GLY A 201 -20.26 -7.90 4.12
CA GLY A 201 -21.44 -7.85 3.25
C GLY A 201 -21.15 -7.51 1.79
N PHE A 202 -19.92 -7.63 1.33
CA PHE A 202 -19.58 -7.54 -0.09
C PHE A 202 -19.97 -8.81 -0.83
N ALA A 203 -20.39 -8.66 -2.09
CA ALA A 203 -20.71 -9.73 -3.02
C ALA A 203 -19.68 -9.81 -4.17
N ASP A 204 -19.75 -10.85 -4.98
CA ASP A 204 -18.95 -11.05 -6.20
C ASP A 204 -17.45 -10.89 -5.96
N VAL A 205 -16.94 -11.46 -4.85
CA VAL A 205 -15.52 -11.33 -4.47
C VAL A 205 -14.64 -12.11 -5.45
N GLY A 206 -13.94 -11.38 -6.30
CA GLY A 206 -12.89 -11.88 -7.19
C GLY A 206 -11.51 -11.68 -6.58
N ILE A 207 -10.64 -12.70 -6.62
CA ILE A 207 -9.25 -12.62 -6.19
C ILE A 207 -8.40 -13.27 -7.27
N ALA A 208 -7.55 -12.48 -7.91
CA ALA A 208 -6.69 -12.93 -9.00
C ALA A 208 -5.20 -12.69 -8.66
N PRO A 209 -4.30 -13.64 -8.94
CA PRO A 209 -2.88 -13.43 -8.75
C PRO A 209 -2.32 -12.47 -9.80
N LEU A 210 -1.37 -11.64 -9.37
CA LEU A 210 -0.59 -10.78 -10.24
C LEU A 210 0.88 -10.87 -9.84
N ASP A 211 1.69 -11.42 -10.72
CA ASP A 211 3.14 -11.56 -10.55
C ASP A 211 3.85 -10.61 -11.53
N LEU A 212 4.56 -9.63 -11.02
CA LEU A 212 5.30 -8.65 -11.82
C LEU A 212 6.69 -8.41 -11.25
N PRO A 213 7.73 -8.27 -12.08
CA PRO A 213 8.98 -7.69 -11.64
C PRO A 213 8.78 -6.18 -11.46
N ILE A 214 9.05 -5.68 -10.26
CA ILE A 214 8.94 -4.25 -9.93
C ILE A 214 10.29 -3.70 -9.43
N GLY A 215 10.42 -2.41 -9.58
CA GLY A 215 11.58 -1.62 -9.20
C GLY A 215 11.39 -0.21 -9.73
N GLY A 216 12.29 0.70 -9.48
CA GLY A 216 11.98 2.07 -9.87
C GLY A 216 13.20 2.97 -10.00
N GLY A 217 14.37 2.41 -10.19
CA GLY A 217 15.59 3.19 -10.31
C GLY A 217 16.81 2.32 -10.50
N GLY A 218 17.98 2.93 -10.63
CA GLY A 218 19.26 2.25 -10.65
C GLY A 218 19.61 1.62 -9.29
N LEU A 219 20.81 1.04 -9.22
CA LEU A 219 21.27 0.31 -8.03
C LEU A 219 21.21 1.15 -6.74
N GLU A 220 21.56 2.43 -6.80
CA GLU A 220 21.57 3.29 -5.60
C GLU A 220 20.15 3.60 -5.11
N ASP A 221 19.21 3.89 -6.01
CA ASP A 221 17.80 4.11 -5.65
C ASP A 221 17.20 2.84 -5.03
N ALA A 222 17.46 1.68 -5.64
CA ALA A 222 16.97 0.39 -5.14
C ALA A 222 17.58 0.06 -3.76
N LEU A 223 18.87 0.35 -3.57
CA LEU A 223 19.55 0.16 -2.30
C LEU A 223 18.96 1.08 -1.23
N GLU A 224 18.76 2.35 -1.54
CA GLU A 224 18.16 3.31 -0.60
C GLU A 224 16.76 2.85 -0.15
N LEU A 225 15.92 2.41 -1.09
CA LEU A 225 14.60 1.86 -0.77
C LEU A 225 14.71 0.64 0.13
N ALA A 226 15.54 -0.34 -0.22
CA ALA A 226 15.71 -1.57 0.54
C ALA A 226 16.20 -1.33 1.97
N LEU A 227 17.07 -0.33 2.18
CA LEU A 227 17.65 0.00 3.48
C LEU A 227 16.73 0.84 4.38
N LYS A 228 15.79 1.59 3.79
CA LYS A 228 14.94 2.54 4.54
C LYS A 228 13.50 2.07 4.67
N VAL A 229 13.01 1.29 3.71
CA VAL A 229 11.61 0.83 3.69
C VAL A 229 11.53 -0.60 4.24
N GLY A 230 10.63 -0.80 5.21
CA GLY A 230 10.40 -2.10 5.81
C GLY A 230 11.33 -2.46 7.00
N PRO A 231 11.34 -3.72 7.42
CA PRO A 231 11.98 -4.15 8.67
C PRO A 231 13.51 -4.09 8.65
N LEU A 232 14.16 -4.15 7.49
CA LEU A 232 15.61 -4.11 7.39
C LEU A 232 16.20 -2.80 7.94
N GLY A 233 15.54 -1.67 7.67
CA GLY A 233 15.97 -0.37 8.19
C GLY A 233 15.99 -0.30 9.72
N SER A 234 15.06 -0.97 10.40
CA SER A 234 15.04 -1.07 11.86
C SER A 234 16.20 -1.92 12.38
N LEU A 235 16.41 -3.10 11.81
CA LEU A 235 17.52 -3.98 12.19
C LEU A 235 18.89 -3.31 12.02
N LEU A 236 19.07 -2.55 10.95
CA LEU A 236 20.34 -1.83 10.71
C LEU A 236 20.59 -0.70 11.73
N ARG A 237 19.54 -0.10 12.28
CA ARG A 237 19.68 0.90 13.36
C ARG A 237 20.04 0.26 14.71
N GLU A 238 19.51 -0.94 14.96
CA GLU A 238 19.77 -1.69 16.18
C GLU A 238 21.18 -2.33 16.20
N HIS A 239 21.78 -2.56 15.03
CA HIS A 239 23.07 -3.21 14.87
C HIS A 239 24.05 -2.39 14.02
N PRO A 240 24.48 -1.21 14.49
CA PRO A 240 25.34 -0.30 13.72
C PRO A 240 26.73 -0.88 13.41
N ASP A 241 27.23 -1.80 14.23
CA ASP A 241 28.50 -2.52 14.05
C ASP A 241 28.48 -3.47 12.85
N LYS A 242 27.33 -3.94 12.43
CA LYS A 242 27.13 -4.87 11.30
C LYS A 242 26.57 -4.19 10.04
N ARG A 243 26.33 -2.88 10.13
CA ARG A 243 25.65 -2.12 9.10
C ARG A 243 26.33 -2.22 7.75
N ASP A 244 27.62 -1.95 7.69
CA ASP A 244 28.35 -1.85 6.40
C ASP A 244 28.44 -3.20 5.68
N ILE A 245 28.66 -4.28 6.42
CA ILE A 245 28.69 -5.62 5.82
C ILE A 245 27.30 -6.06 5.33
N ALA A 246 26.24 -5.75 6.07
CA ALA A 246 24.88 -6.04 5.65
C ALA A 246 24.49 -5.22 4.42
N ILE A 247 24.84 -3.94 4.35
CA ILE A 247 24.64 -3.09 3.17
C ILE A 247 25.38 -3.64 1.96
N GLY A 248 26.64 -4.08 2.14
CA GLY A 248 27.43 -4.72 1.08
C GLY A 248 26.74 -5.96 0.51
N ALA A 249 26.17 -6.81 1.36
CA ALA A 249 25.44 -8.00 0.93
C ALA A 249 24.15 -7.65 0.17
N VAL A 250 23.38 -6.64 0.63
CA VAL A 250 22.19 -6.15 -0.06
C VAL A 250 22.54 -5.57 -1.42
N ARG A 251 23.59 -4.74 -1.50
CA ARG A 251 24.09 -4.15 -2.75
C ARG A 251 24.47 -5.25 -3.75
N ALA A 252 25.19 -6.27 -3.31
CA ALA A 252 25.62 -7.38 -4.17
C ALA A 252 24.41 -8.16 -4.72
N LEU A 253 23.36 -8.36 -3.91
CA LEU A 253 22.12 -8.97 -4.39
C LEU A 253 21.46 -8.09 -5.46
N LEU A 254 21.27 -6.80 -5.18
CA LEU A 254 20.56 -5.87 -6.07
C LEU A 254 21.27 -5.71 -7.40
N ALA A 255 22.62 -5.67 -7.40
CA ALA A 255 23.43 -5.59 -8.62
C ALA A 255 23.22 -6.78 -9.58
N GLN A 256 22.88 -7.97 -9.06
CA GLN A 256 22.55 -9.14 -9.89
C GLN A 256 21.22 -8.98 -10.64
N HIS A 257 20.37 -8.06 -10.21
CA HIS A 257 19.06 -7.79 -10.78
C HIS A 257 18.99 -6.46 -11.55
N GLU A 258 20.14 -5.82 -11.77
CA GLU A 258 20.22 -4.58 -12.54
C GLU A 258 20.19 -4.86 -14.04
N GLY A 259 19.30 -4.20 -14.72
CA GLY A 259 19.11 -4.30 -16.18
C GLY A 259 18.96 -2.92 -16.81
N PRO A 260 18.64 -2.86 -18.11
CA PRO A 260 18.49 -1.59 -18.85
C PRO A 260 17.47 -0.62 -18.22
N ASP A 261 16.45 -1.16 -17.55
CA ASP A 261 15.39 -0.36 -16.89
C ASP A 261 15.64 -0.20 -15.38
N GLY A 262 16.85 -0.40 -14.90
CA GLY A 262 17.20 -0.39 -13.48
C GLY A 262 17.07 -1.74 -12.79
N VAL A 263 17.08 -1.73 -11.45
CA VAL A 263 16.96 -2.93 -10.63
C VAL A 263 15.50 -3.34 -10.53
N LYS A 264 15.20 -4.62 -10.86
CA LYS A 264 13.86 -5.21 -10.73
C LYS A 264 13.92 -6.55 -10.03
N LEU A 265 13.05 -6.74 -9.03
CA LEU A 265 12.85 -8.03 -8.37
C LEU A 265 11.39 -8.46 -8.51
N GLY A 266 11.17 -9.77 -8.43
CA GLY A 266 9.83 -10.35 -8.48
C GLY A 266 8.95 -9.86 -7.34
N SER A 267 7.68 -9.62 -7.65
CA SER A 267 6.63 -9.36 -6.68
C SER A 267 5.42 -10.23 -6.96
N ALA A 268 4.72 -10.62 -5.93
CA ALA A 268 3.51 -11.42 -6.00
C ALA A 268 2.40 -10.76 -5.16
N THR A 269 1.28 -10.45 -5.81
CA THR A 269 0.15 -9.75 -5.22
C THR A 269 -1.17 -10.42 -5.55
N TRP A 270 -2.20 -10.08 -4.81
CA TRP A 270 -3.59 -10.30 -5.16
C TRP A 270 -4.20 -9.00 -5.68
N ILE A 271 -4.87 -9.07 -6.83
CA ILE A 271 -5.86 -8.08 -7.23
C ILE A 271 -7.21 -8.58 -6.73
N VAL A 272 -7.82 -7.80 -5.86
CA VAL A 272 -9.09 -8.14 -5.24
C VAL A 272 -10.17 -7.18 -5.74
N THR A 273 -11.30 -7.72 -6.15
CA THR A 273 -12.49 -6.97 -6.57
C THR A 273 -13.72 -7.45 -5.83
N ALA A 274 -14.68 -6.56 -5.59
CA ALA A 274 -15.96 -6.92 -4.99
C ALA A 274 -17.08 -5.92 -5.35
N ARG A 275 -18.32 -6.26 -5.02
CA ARG A 275 -19.50 -5.40 -5.16
C ARG A 275 -20.07 -5.06 -3.78
N GLY A 276 -20.49 -3.77 -3.60
CA GLY A 276 -21.11 -3.28 -2.37
C GLY A 276 -22.63 -3.47 -2.29
#